data_1cce2b06a21c6fd5cb932e30e5701465
#
_entry.id   1cce2b06a21c6fd5cb932e30e5701465
#
_cell.length_a   1.000
_cell.length_b   1.000
_cell.length_c   1.000
_cell.angle_alpha   90.00
_cell.angle_beta   90.00
_cell.angle_gamma   90.00
#
_symmetry.space_group_name_H-M   'P 1'
#
loop_
_entity.id
_entity.type
_entity.pdbx_description
1 polymer ?
#
loop_
_entity_poly.entity_id
_entity_poly.type
_entity_poly.pdbx_seq_one_letter_code
_entity_poly.pdbx_strand_id
1 'polypeptide(L)' 'MKYTEFQRWLKKQGCTFYAREGGTSHLIVKYKDKETSFPMHGSKEIGTGLVNAIKKQLGLK' A
#
# COMPACT_ATOMS: atom_id res chain seq x y z
N MET A 1 7.41 7.04 -9.02
CA MET A 1 7.52 5.83 -8.18
C MET A 1 6.54 4.78 -8.69
N LYS A 2 6.98 3.54 -8.77
CA LYS A 2 6.12 2.44 -9.21
C LYS A 2 5.43 1.79 -8.02
N TYR A 3 4.32 1.11 -8.28
CA TYR A 3 3.59 0.42 -7.21
C TYR A 3 4.49 -0.57 -6.46
N THR A 4 5.33 -1.32 -7.18
CA THR A 4 6.25 -2.27 -6.55
C THR A 4 7.29 -1.58 -5.68
N GLU A 5 7.75 -0.40 -6.09
CA GLU A 5 8.71 0.37 -5.30
C GLU A 5 8.07 0.88 -4.02
N PHE A 6 6.85 1.38 -4.11
CA PHE A 6 6.14 1.88 -2.94
C PHE A 6 5.81 0.74 -1.98
N GLN A 7 5.45 -0.44 -2.52
CA GLN A 7 5.20 -1.62 -1.70
C GLN A 7 6.43 -2.00 -0.89
N ARG A 8 7.60 -2.00 -1.52
CA ARG A 8 8.86 -2.28 -0.82
C ARG A 8 9.14 -1.26 0.27
N TRP A 9 8.90 0.00 -0.04
CA TRP A 9 9.12 1.07 0.92
C TRP A 9 8.22 0.88 2.14
N LEU A 10 6.96 0.55 1.91
CA LEU A 10 6.03 0.31 3.01
C LEU A 10 6.46 -0.88 3.86
N LYS A 11 6.95 -1.94 3.24
CA LYS A 11 7.48 -3.09 4.00
C LYS A 11 8.66 -2.70 4.88
N LYS A 12 9.50 -1.80 4.41
CA LYS A 12 10.62 -1.29 5.20
C LYS A 12 10.14 -0.49 6.41
N GLN A 13 8.98 0.14 6.30
CA GLN A 13 8.39 0.88 7.41
C GLN A 13 7.74 -0.04 8.44
N GLY A 14 7.65 -1.31 8.17
CA GLY A 14 7.03 -2.28 9.08
C GLY A 14 5.60 -2.64 8.70
N CYS A 15 5.18 -2.29 7.49
CA CYS A 15 3.84 -2.62 7.02
C CYS A 15 3.74 -4.09 6.60
N THR A 16 2.58 -4.67 6.80
CA THR A 16 2.27 -6.04 6.38
C THR A 16 1.25 -5.97 5.24
N PHE A 17 1.43 -6.83 4.25
CA PHE A 17 0.50 -6.93 3.13
C PHE A 17 -0.19 -8.29 3.16
N TYR A 18 -1.48 -8.31 2.87
CA TYR A 18 -2.19 -9.57 2.74
C TYR A 18 -3.32 -9.42 1.71
N ALA A 19 -3.68 -10.55 1.10
CA ALA A 19 -4.73 -10.57 0.09
C ALA A 19 -6.09 -10.51 0.76
N ARG A 20 -6.98 -9.71 0.19
CA ARG A 20 -8.36 -9.63 0.66
C ARG A 20 -9.15 -10.78 0.06
N GLU A 21 -10.04 -11.36 0.86
CA GLU A 21 -10.98 -12.36 0.37
C GLU A 21 -11.84 -11.77 -0.74
N GLY A 22 -12.08 -12.56 -1.77
CA GLY A 22 -12.90 -12.13 -2.88
C GLY A 22 -12.17 -12.02 -4.22
N GLY A 23 -10.89 -12.32 -4.24
CA GLY A 23 -10.14 -12.48 -5.48
C GLY A 23 -9.92 -11.21 -6.29
N THR A 24 -9.86 -10.06 -5.66
CA THR A 24 -9.52 -8.82 -6.35
C THR A 24 -8.01 -8.65 -6.40
N SER A 25 -7.53 -7.80 -7.32
CA SER A 25 -6.12 -7.47 -7.42
C SER A 25 -5.65 -6.49 -6.35
N HIS A 26 -6.53 -6.14 -5.43
CA HIS A 26 -6.18 -5.21 -4.35
C HIS A 26 -5.68 -5.96 -3.13
N LEU A 27 -4.64 -5.43 -2.52
CA LEU A 27 -4.10 -5.94 -1.27
C LEU A 27 -4.54 -5.03 -0.14
N ILE A 28 -4.47 -5.56 1.07
CA ILE A 28 -4.62 -4.74 2.27
C ILE A 28 -3.23 -4.53 2.84
N VAL A 29 -2.88 -3.28 3.09
CA VAL A 29 -1.64 -2.95 3.78
C VAL A 29 -1.98 -2.55 5.21
N LYS A 30 -1.30 -3.15 6.16
CA LYS A 30 -1.54 -2.89 7.57
C LYS A 30 -0.28 -2.37 8.23
N TYR A 31 -0.43 -1.33 9.04
CA TYR A 31 0.66 -0.75 9.81
C TYR A 31 0.17 -0.48 11.22
N LYS A 32 0.71 -1.21 12.20
CA LYS A 32 0.25 -1.17 13.60
C LYS A 32 -1.24 -1.50 13.66
N ASP A 33 -2.10 -0.60 14.13
CA ASP A 33 -3.53 -0.83 14.24
C ASP A 33 -4.33 -0.21 13.09
N LYS A 34 -3.62 0.30 12.07
CA LYS A 34 -4.26 0.94 10.91
C LYS A 34 -4.08 0.12 9.66
N GLU A 35 -5.07 0.15 8.80
CA GLU A 35 -4.98 -0.55 7.52
C GLU A 35 -5.73 0.21 6.44
N THR A 36 -5.34 -0.02 5.19
CA THR A 36 -5.98 0.58 4.04
C THR A 36 -5.80 -0.32 2.83
N SER A 37 -6.60 -0.07 1.81
CA SER A 37 -6.47 -0.79 0.55
C SER A 37 -5.22 -0.35 -0.19
N PHE A 38 -4.55 -1.29 -0.83
CA PHE A 38 -3.41 -1.01 -1.67
C PHE A 38 -3.66 -1.62 -3.05
N PRO A 39 -4.04 -0.80 -4.06
CA PRO A 39 -4.25 -1.32 -5.41
C PRO A 39 -2.90 -1.74 -6.00
N MET A 40 -2.81 -2.99 -6.45
CA MET A 40 -1.56 -3.53 -6.97
C MET A 40 -1.59 -3.54 -8.50
N HIS A 41 -0.85 -2.64 -9.11
CA HIS A 41 -0.77 -2.53 -10.55
C HIS A 41 0.64 -2.82 -11.09
N GLY A 42 1.42 -3.55 -10.31
CA GLY A 42 2.73 -4.01 -10.74
C GLY A 42 3.73 -2.90 -11.00
N SER A 43 4.21 -2.82 -12.24
CA SER A 43 5.26 -1.86 -12.62
C SER A 43 4.71 -0.51 -13.08
N LYS A 44 3.40 -0.28 -12.96
CA LYS A 44 2.83 1.01 -13.34
C LYS A 44 3.20 2.08 -12.31
N GLU A 45 3.15 3.33 -12.75
CA GLU A 45 3.42 4.46 -11.88
C GLU A 45 2.27 4.68 -10.90
N ILE A 46 2.61 4.94 -9.65
CA ILE A 46 1.62 5.31 -8.65
C ILE A 46 1.59 6.82 -8.54
N GLY A 47 0.40 7.38 -8.53
CA GLY A 47 0.24 8.83 -8.41
C GLY A 47 0.62 9.35 -7.03
N THR A 48 1.18 10.55 -6.99
CA THR A 48 1.58 11.19 -5.74
C THR A 48 0.40 11.34 -4.77
N GLY A 49 -0.77 11.65 -5.29
CA GLY A 49 -1.97 11.78 -4.46
C GLY A 49 -2.32 10.47 -3.75
N LEU A 50 -2.21 9.35 -4.46
CA LEU A 50 -2.49 8.04 -3.87
C LEU A 50 -1.42 7.67 -2.85
N VAL A 51 -0.15 7.95 -3.14
CA VAL A 51 0.95 7.72 -2.20
C VAL A 51 0.67 8.46 -0.89
N ASN A 52 0.34 9.73 -0.98
CA ASN A 52 0.08 10.56 0.20
C ASN A 52 -1.17 10.08 0.95
N ALA A 53 -2.20 9.67 0.24
CA ALA A 53 -3.43 9.16 0.85
C ALA A 53 -3.15 7.89 1.66
N ILE A 54 -2.38 6.97 1.09
CA ILE A 54 -2.03 5.72 1.77
C ILE A 54 -1.18 6.01 3.01
N LYS A 55 -0.18 6.88 2.88
CA LYS A 55 0.64 7.27 4.03
C LYS A 55 -0.19 7.87 5.14
N LYS A 56 -1.13 8.73 4.78
CA LYS A 56 -2.00 9.39 5.74
C LYS A 56 -2.90 8.38 6.46
N GLN A 57 -3.46 7.43 5.72
CA GLN A 57 -4.33 6.42 6.30
C GLN A 57 -3.58 5.53 7.28
N LEU A 58 -2.30 5.28 7.02
CA LEU A 58 -1.46 4.45 7.88
C LEU A 58 -0.76 5.26 8.98
N GLY A 59 -0.84 6.57 8.93
CA GLY A 59 -0.14 7.42 9.89
C GLY A 59 1.35 7.56 9.63
N LEU A 60 1.78 7.25 8.42
CA LEU A 60 3.18 7.42 8.02
C LEU A 60 3.41 8.84 7.51
N LYS A 61 4.61 9.29 7.67
CA LYS A 61 5.00 10.64 7.20
C LYS A 61 5.83 10.60 5.93
#